data_ce90c063a0b4edb6b4b0940721b11733
#
_entry.id   ce90c063a0b4edb6b4b0940721b11733
#
_cell.length_a   1.000
_cell.length_b   1.000
_cell.length_c   1.000
_cell.angle_alpha   90.00
_cell.angle_beta   90.00
_cell.angle_gamma   90.00
#
_symmetry.space_group_name_H-M   'P 1'
#
loop_
_entity.id
_entity.type
_entity.pdbx_description
1 polymer ?
#
loop_
_entity_poly.entity_id
_entity_poly.type
_entity_poly.pdbx_seq_one_letter_code
_entity_poly.pdbx_strand_id
1 'polypeptide(L)'
;MSLIIQFVGTALSILLVSRIVPGIAVDGFYVALLAALILGVLNILVKPILFILTLPITIITFGLFTFVLNAFMFWLAASFLNGFSVSGFLPALVGSIIVSAVSTVLHRILA
;
A
#
# COMPACT_ATOMS: atom_id res chain seq x y z
N MET A 1 10.68 15.37 -7.72
CA MET A 1 9.57 15.96 -6.97
C MET A 1 8.42 15.00 -6.76
N SER A 2 7.93 14.38 -7.81
CA SER A 2 6.81 13.47 -7.67
C SER A 2 7.10 12.28 -6.74
N LEU A 3 8.34 11.79 -6.67
CA LEU A 3 8.69 10.71 -5.77
C LEU A 3 8.58 11.11 -4.31
N ILE A 4 8.98 12.33 -3.97
CA ILE A 4 8.89 12.84 -2.61
C ILE A 4 7.42 13.04 -2.24
N ILE A 5 6.64 13.63 -3.12
CA ILE A 5 5.20 13.83 -2.93
C ILE A 5 4.51 12.48 -2.73
N GLN A 6 4.85 11.51 -3.56
CA GLN A 6 4.28 10.18 -3.50
C GLN A 6 4.64 9.48 -2.19
N PHE A 7 5.89 9.59 -1.76
CA PHE A 7 6.37 9.00 -0.52
C PHE A 7 5.64 9.57 0.69
N VAL A 8 5.58 10.91 0.79
CA VAL A 8 4.89 11.59 1.89
C VAL A 8 3.40 11.32 1.84
N GLY A 9 2.82 11.36 0.64
CA GLY A 9 1.40 11.06 0.46
C GLY A 9 1.04 9.66 0.91
N THR A 10 1.88 8.67 0.61
CA THR A 10 1.67 7.30 1.05
C THR A 10 1.75 7.20 2.56
N ALA A 11 2.74 7.87 3.19
CA ALA A 11 2.88 7.86 4.64
C ALA A 11 1.66 8.46 5.32
N LEU A 12 1.18 9.58 4.83
CA LEU A 12 -0.02 10.21 5.36
C LEU A 12 -1.26 9.33 5.17
N SER A 13 -1.34 8.67 4.02
CA SER A 13 -2.44 7.74 3.73
C SER A 13 -2.44 6.57 4.69
N ILE A 14 -1.26 6.02 5.00
CA ILE A 14 -1.13 4.92 5.95
C ILE A 14 -1.59 5.37 7.34
N LEU A 15 -1.21 6.56 7.78
CA LEU A 15 -1.66 7.10 9.05
C LEU A 15 -3.18 7.24 9.08
N LEU A 16 -3.76 7.77 8.01
CA LEU A 16 -5.20 7.93 7.92
C LEU A 16 -5.91 6.58 7.98
N VAL A 17 -5.42 5.62 7.22
CA VAL A 17 -5.99 4.27 7.18
C VAL A 17 -5.92 3.61 8.55
N SER A 18 -4.83 3.81 9.29
CA SER A 18 -4.69 3.20 10.61
C SER A 18 -5.75 3.70 11.60
N ARG A 19 -6.31 4.87 11.35
CA ARG A 19 -7.37 5.43 12.21
C ARG A 19 -8.76 5.03 11.77
N ILE A 20 -8.93 4.74 10.49
CA ILE A 20 -10.25 4.44 9.90
C ILE A 20 -10.51 2.96 9.85
N VAL A 21 -9.51 2.17 9.48
CA VAL A 21 -9.69 0.73 9.25
C VAL A 21 -9.28 -0.06 10.48
N PRO A 22 -10.21 -0.78 11.13
CA PRO A 22 -9.84 -1.66 12.23
C PRO A 22 -8.88 -2.75 11.73
N GLY A 23 -7.90 -3.07 12.55
CA GLY A 23 -6.94 -4.11 12.19
C GLY A 23 -5.65 -3.60 11.56
N ILE A 24 -5.58 -2.30 11.27
CA ILE A 24 -4.33 -1.66 10.83
C ILE A 24 -3.87 -0.71 11.92
N ALA A 25 -2.64 -0.88 12.37
CA ALA A 25 -2.06 -0.08 13.42
C ALA A 25 -0.69 0.43 13.00
N VAL A 26 -0.43 1.71 13.25
CA VAL A 26 0.84 2.36 12.94
C VAL A 26 1.25 3.20 14.14
N ASP A 27 2.48 2.98 14.63
CA ASP A 27 2.99 3.66 15.81
C ASP A 27 3.60 5.03 15.47
N GLY A 28 2.82 5.90 14.84
CA GLY A 28 3.22 7.27 14.62
C GLY A 28 3.74 7.53 13.20
N PHE A 29 4.09 8.80 12.96
CA PHE A 29 4.46 9.25 11.63
C PHE A 29 5.79 8.67 11.16
N TYR A 30 6.75 8.49 12.07
CA TYR A 30 8.03 7.92 11.70
C TYR A 30 7.88 6.50 11.15
N VAL A 31 7.08 5.68 11.83
CA VAL A 31 6.81 4.31 11.36
C VAL A 31 6.04 4.34 10.04
N ALA A 32 5.13 5.31 9.87
CA ALA A 32 4.42 5.46 8.61
C ALA A 32 5.36 5.80 7.46
N LEU A 33 6.38 6.62 7.71
CA LEU A 33 7.40 6.91 6.69
C LEU A 33 8.20 5.67 6.33
N LEU A 34 8.58 4.87 7.32
CA LEU A 34 9.29 3.62 7.07
C LEU A 34 8.41 2.63 6.31
N ALA A 35 7.13 2.55 6.66
CA ALA A 35 6.18 1.70 5.95
C ALA A 35 6.04 2.14 4.49
N ALA A 36 5.95 3.44 4.25
CA ALA A 36 5.86 3.97 2.90
C ALA A 36 7.11 3.64 2.08
N LEU A 37 8.28 3.73 2.72
CA LEU A 37 9.53 3.38 2.06
C LEU A 37 9.59 1.91 1.68
N ILE A 38 9.24 1.03 2.61
CA ILE A 38 9.22 -0.41 2.36
C ILE A 38 8.21 -0.73 1.26
N LEU A 39 7.02 -0.15 1.35
CA LEU A 39 5.97 -0.38 0.36
C LEU A 39 6.43 0.09 -1.03
N GLY A 40 7.10 1.24 -1.09
CA GLY A 40 7.64 1.75 -2.34
C GLY A 40 8.67 0.82 -2.96
N VAL A 41 9.59 0.29 -2.13
CA VAL A 41 10.60 -0.66 -2.60
C VAL A 41 9.94 -1.95 -3.09
N LEU A 42 8.97 -2.47 -2.35
CA LEU A 42 8.25 -3.67 -2.77
C LEU A 42 7.51 -3.45 -4.08
N ASN A 43 6.88 -2.30 -4.23
CA ASN A 43 6.15 -1.99 -5.47
C ASN A 43 7.09 -1.88 -6.68
N ILE A 44 8.32 -1.44 -6.47
CA ILE A 44 9.29 -1.31 -7.56
C ILE A 44 9.93 -2.65 -7.90
N LEU A 45 10.28 -3.45 -6.90
CA LEU A 45 11.08 -4.66 -7.11
C LEU A 45 10.26 -5.94 -7.18
N VAL A 46 9.26 -6.08 -6.33
CA VAL A 46 8.52 -7.34 -6.18
C VAL A 46 7.24 -7.34 -7.00
N LYS A 47 6.51 -6.24 -6.99
CA LYS A 47 5.20 -6.18 -7.64
C LYS A 47 5.27 -6.46 -9.16
N PRO A 48 6.23 -5.91 -9.91
CA PRO A 48 6.31 -6.22 -11.35
C PRO A 48 6.48 -7.70 -11.63
N ILE A 49 7.31 -8.38 -10.83
CA ILE A 49 7.53 -9.82 -10.98
C ILE A 49 6.24 -10.58 -10.71
N LEU A 50 5.58 -10.28 -9.61
CA LEU A 50 4.32 -10.93 -9.26
C LEU A 50 3.22 -10.62 -10.27
N PHE A 51 3.19 -9.39 -10.79
CA PHE A 51 2.20 -8.99 -11.77
C PHE A 51 2.32 -9.84 -13.05
N ILE A 52 3.53 -10.04 -13.53
CA ILE A 52 3.77 -10.86 -14.71
C ILE A 52 3.36 -12.31 -14.48
N LEU A 53 3.72 -12.86 -13.31
CA LEU A 53 3.40 -14.24 -12.97
C LEU A 53 1.89 -14.47 -12.83
N THR A 54 1.15 -13.44 -12.44
CA THR A 54 -0.29 -13.54 -12.25
C THR A 54 -1.09 -12.95 -13.40
N LEU A 55 -0.42 -12.59 -14.50
CA LEU A 55 -1.08 -11.94 -15.63
C LEU A 55 -2.28 -12.72 -16.17
N PRO A 56 -2.24 -14.05 -16.34
CA PRO A 56 -3.42 -14.78 -16.79
C PRO A 56 -4.62 -14.61 -15.87
N ILE A 57 -4.39 -14.64 -14.56
CA ILE A 57 -5.46 -14.45 -13.57
C ILE A 57 -5.97 -13.01 -13.61
N THR A 58 -5.07 -12.05 -13.75
CA THR A 58 -5.43 -10.64 -13.83
C THR A 58 -6.32 -10.37 -15.04
N ILE A 59 -6.01 -10.96 -16.18
CA ILE A 59 -6.81 -10.81 -17.40
C ILE A 59 -8.21 -11.42 -17.20
N ILE A 60 -8.27 -12.61 -16.62
CA ILE A 60 -9.56 -13.30 -16.40
C ILE A 60 -10.45 -12.48 -15.47
N THR A 61 -9.88 -11.82 -14.48
CA THR A 61 -10.65 -11.04 -13.51
C THR A 61 -10.82 -9.58 -13.91
N PHE A 62 -10.48 -9.22 -15.15
CA PHE A 62 -10.58 -7.84 -15.64
C PHE A 62 -9.79 -6.84 -14.77
N GLY A 63 -8.64 -7.29 -14.25
CA GLY A 63 -7.80 -6.42 -13.45
C GLY A 63 -8.12 -6.40 -11.96
N LEU A 64 -9.16 -7.07 -11.52
CA LEU A 64 -9.51 -7.09 -10.09
C LEU A 64 -8.43 -7.74 -9.24
N PHE A 65 -7.67 -8.67 -9.82
CA PHE A 65 -6.59 -9.32 -9.09
C PHE A 65 -5.48 -8.33 -8.71
N THR A 66 -5.39 -7.20 -9.39
CA THR A 66 -4.45 -6.15 -9.03
C THR A 66 -4.68 -5.64 -7.60
N PHE A 67 -5.95 -5.58 -7.16
CA PHE A 67 -6.26 -5.21 -5.79
C PHE A 67 -5.73 -6.25 -4.80
N VAL A 68 -5.77 -7.52 -5.16
CA VAL A 68 -5.22 -8.59 -4.34
C VAL A 68 -3.70 -8.43 -4.22
N LEU A 69 -3.03 -8.11 -5.32
CA LEU A 69 -1.59 -7.85 -5.30
C LEU A 69 -1.24 -6.67 -4.40
N ASN A 70 -2.01 -5.59 -4.49
CA ASN A 70 -1.79 -4.42 -3.65
C ASN A 70 -1.97 -4.76 -2.17
N ALA A 71 -2.99 -5.56 -1.85
CA ALA A 71 -3.22 -6.00 -0.47
C ALA A 71 -2.06 -6.86 0.02
N PHE A 72 -1.53 -7.74 -0.83
CA PHE A 72 -0.40 -8.57 -0.49
C PHE A 72 0.84 -7.74 -0.24
N MET A 73 1.10 -6.74 -1.07
CA MET A 73 2.25 -5.84 -0.87
C MET A 73 2.12 -5.06 0.43
N PHE A 74 0.92 -4.60 0.72
CA PHE A 74 0.64 -3.85 1.94
C PHE A 74 0.88 -4.72 3.18
N TRP A 75 0.38 -5.93 3.14
CA TRP A 75 0.58 -6.90 4.22
C TRP A 75 2.06 -7.27 4.36
N LEU A 76 2.74 -7.44 3.24
CA LEU A 76 4.17 -7.76 3.24
C LEU A 76 4.99 -6.64 3.86
N ALA A 77 4.66 -5.40 3.56
CA ALA A 77 5.32 -4.26 4.19
C ALA A 77 5.13 -4.29 5.71
N ALA A 78 3.93 -4.66 6.17
CA ALA A 78 3.66 -4.76 7.59
C ALA A 78 4.51 -5.84 8.26
N SER A 79 4.84 -6.93 7.54
CA SER A 79 5.65 -8.01 8.12
C SER A 79 7.10 -7.62 8.34
N PHE A 80 7.60 -6.60 7.67
CA PHE A 80 8.99 -6.18 7.82
C PHE A 80 9.20 -5.13 8.90
N LEU A 81 8.13 -4.58 9.46
CA LEU A 81 8.24 -3.38 10.27
C LEU A 81 7.50 -3.54 11.59
N ASN A 82 8.22 -3.32 12.69
CA ASN A 82 7.60 -3.26 14.01
C ASN A 82 6.86 -1.93 14.14
N GLY A 83 5.68 -1.96 14.74
CA GLY A 83 4.88 -0.77 14.91
C GLY A 83 3.90 -0.50 13.77
N PHE A 84 3.95 -1.31 12.73
CA PHE A 84 2.96 -1.29 11.66
C PHE A 84 2.39 -2.68 11.52
N SER A 85 1.12 -2.85 11.82
CA SER A 85 0.49 -4.15 11.81
C SER A 85 -0.82 -4.14 11.04
N VAL A 86 -1.10 -5.24 10.37
CA VAL A 86 -2.33 -5.45 9.62
C VAL A 86 -2.85 -6.82 10.04
N SER A 87 -4.06 -6.86 10.57
CA SER A 87 -4.57 -8.06 11.23
C SER A 87 -5.11 -9.13 10.28
N GLY A 88 -5.00 -8.96 8.99
CA GLY A 88 -5.45 -9.99 8.04
C GLY A 88 -5.60 -9.45 6.63
N PHE A 89 -6.14 -10.30 5.76
CA PHE A 89 -6.28 -9.97 4.35
C PHE A 89 -7.31 -8.87 4.10
N LEU A 90 -8.45 -8.93 4.77
CA LEU A 90 -9.51 -7.95 4.52
C LEU A 90 -9.10 -6.53 4.92
N PRO A 91 -8.52 -6.29 6.11
CA PRO A 91 -7.96 -4.98 6.42
C PRO A 91 -6.86 -4.56 5.44
N ALA A 92 -6.02 -5.49 5.00
CA ALA A 92 -4.97 -5.19 4.03
C ALA A 92 -5.57 -4.75 2.69
N LEU A 93 -6.61 -5.42 2.23
CA LEU A 93 -7.29 -5.08 0.98
C LEU A 93 -7.94 -3.70 1.07
N VAL A 94 -8.71 -3.45 2.11
CA VAL A 94 -9.38 -2.17 2.31
C VAL A 94 -8.33 -1.06 2.48
N GLY A 95 -7.31 -1.30 3.28
CA GLY A 95 -6.25 -0.33 3.52
C GLY A 95 -5.51 0.02 2.24
N SER A 96 -5.15 -0.98 1.44
CA SER A 96 -4.42 -0.73 0.19
C SER A 96 -5.26 0.05 -0.82
N ILE A 97 -6.57 -0.21 -0.87
CA ILE A 97 -7.46 0.54 -1.76
C ILE A 97 -7.52 2.01 -1.33
N ILE A 98 -7.68 2.26 -0.03
CA ILE A 98 -7.74 3.63 0.49
C ILE A 98 -6.41 4.34 0.27
N VAL A 99 -5.29 3.68 0.56
CA VAL A 99 -3.96 4.28 0.34
C VAL A 99 -3.78 4.62 -1.14
N SER A 100 -4.15 3.72 -2.03
CA SER A 100 -4.04 3.96 -3.47
C SER A 100 -4.90 5.13 -3.91
N ALA A 101 -6.14 5.20 -3.42
CA ALA A 101 -7.05 6.28 -3.77
C ALA A 101 -6.53 7.63 -3.28
N VAL A 102 -6.12 7.70 -2.01
CA VAL A 102 -5.62 8.95 -1.44
C VAL A 102 -4.32 9.36 -2.12
N SER A 103 -3.41 8.42 -2.35
CA SER A 103 -2.14 8.71 -3.01
C SER A 103 -2.37 9.22 -4.43
N THR A 104 -3.31 8.64 -5.16
CA THR A 104 -3.63 9.07 -6.51
C THR A 104 -4.18 10.49 -6.50
N VAL A 105 -5.09 10.79 -5.59
CA VAL A 105 -5.67 12.13 -5.48
C VAL A 105 -4.58 13.15 -5.13
N LEU A 106 -3.75 12.84 -4.15
CA LEU A 106 -2.67 13.75 -3.75
C LEU A 106 -1.69 13.97 -4.90
N HIS A 107 -1.35 12.90 -5.63
CA HIS A 107 -0.42 13.00 -6.75
C HIS A 107 -0.99 13.91 -7.84
N ARG A 108 -2.28 13.80 -8.13
CA ARG A 108 -2.91 14.64 -9.15
C ARG A 108 -3.01 16.09 -8.72
N ILE A 109 -3.25 16.36 -7.44
CA ILE A 109 -3.38 17.72 -6.92
C ILE A 109 -2.02 18.39 -6.84
N LEU A 110 -0.99 17.67 -6.38
CA LEU A 110 0.32 18.25 -6.09
C LEU A 110 1.32 18.15 -7.24
N ALA A 111 1.05 17.30 -8.19
CA ALA A 111 1.92 17.18 -9.37
C ALA A 111 1.51 18.12 -10.51
#